data_82181bbad2d808adf1bb1600665f958d
#
_entry.id   82181bbad2d808adf1bb1600665f958d
#
_cell.length_a   1.000
_cell.length_b   1.000
_cell.length_c   1.000
_cell.angle_alpha   90.00
_cell.angle_beta   90.00
_cell.angle_gamma   90.00
#
_symmetry.space_group_name_H-M   'P 1'
#
loop_
_entity.id
_entity.type
_entity.pdbx_description
1 polymer ?
#
loop_
_entity_poly.entity_id
_entity_poly.type
_entity_poly.pdbx_seq_one_letter_code
_entity_poly.pdbx_strand_id
1 'polypeptide(L)'
;TYVVTVDGQTREVCDPYARTTGVIGCRGMILDLASVNPPQWDTDADPHAGKSITDAVIYELHVRDLSSDPSAHIANKGKFLGLTETGTKTRGGHPTGLDHIKALGITHVHLLPMYDFGFTDESRRHPQYNWGYDPVNYNVPEGSYATDPFHGAVRVAEVKQMVKALHDNGLSVVMDVVYNHVYDAGAFCINQIVPGYFSRISSDGKYSNGSFCGNDTASERSMVRKYIVDSVCYWADEYHMDGFRFDIASLIDTVTINEIMAAVHQKHPNVIFYGEGWDMKTELTKPGVRLAVQTNSAMVP
;
A
#
# COMPACT_ATOMS: atom_id res chain seq x y z
N THR A 1 16.30 10.35 8.56
CA THR A 1 16.13 11.56 7.73
C THR A 1 17.46 11.98 7.12
N TYR A 2 17.35 12.69 5.99
CA TYR A 2 18.49 13.39 5.36
C TYR A 2 18.31 14.90 5.53
N VAL A 3 19.43 15.60 5.64
CA VAL A 3 19.46 17.05 5.51
C VAL A 3 20.02 17.35 4.13
N VAL A 4 19.18 17.94 3.27
CA VAL A 4 19.53 18.24 1.87
C VAL A 4 19.49 19.74 1.63
N THR A 5 20.41 20.24 0.80
CA THR A 5 20.41 21.63 0.34
C THR A 5 20.19 21.64 -1.17
N VAL A 6 19.07 22.22 -1.61
CA VAL A 6 18.69 22.35 -3.01
C VAL A 6 18.36 23.80 -3.28
N ASP A 7 18.92 24.40 -4.31
CA ASP A 7 18.73 25.81 -4.69
C ASP A 7 18.92 26.78 -3.51
N GLY A 8 19.94 26.51 -2.67
CA GLY A 8 20.26 27.33 -1.49
C GLY A 8 19.31 27.16 -0.29
N GLN A 9 18.28 26.31 -0.39
CA GLN A 9 17.36 26.00 0.71
C GLN A 9 17.74 24.66 1.35
N THR A 10 17.95 24.67 2.66
CA THR A 10 18.24 23.46 3.44
C THR A 10 16.95 22.93 4.07
N ARG A 11 16.69 21.63 3.91
CA ARG A 11 15.50 20.93 4.43
C ARG A 11 15.89 19.61 5.06
N GLU A 12 15.17 19.23 6.10
CA GLU A 12 15.15 17.85 6.59
C GLU A 12 14.06 17.09 5.85
N VAL A 13 14.40 15.93 5.27
CA VAL A 13 13.47 15.11 4.50
C VAL A 13 13.52 13.66 4.97
N CYS A 14 12.38 12.97 4.92
CA CYS A 14 12.34 11.54 5.15
C CYS A 14 13.08 10.80 4.03
N ASP A 15 13.66 9.65 4.37
CA ASP A 15 14.23 8.74 3.36
C ASP A 15 13.10 8.19 2.49
N PRO A 16 13.14 8.34 1.16
CA PRO A 16 12.15 7.74 0.27
C PRO A 16 12.02 6.21 0.41
N TYR A 17 13.11 5.56 0.83
CA TYR A 17 13.17 4.13 1.07
C TYR A 17 13.04 3.75 2.56
N ALA A 18 12.55 4.66 3.42
CA ALA A 18 12.24 4.31 4.80
C ALA A 18 11.30 3.09 4.85
N ARG A 19 11.59 2.14 5.74
CA ARG A 19 10.81 0.91 5.93
C ARG A 19 9.85 1.00 7.10
N THR A 20 10.10 1.94 7.97
CA THR A 20 9.23 2.34 9.07
C THR A 20 9.55 3.76 9.50
N THR A 21 8.59 4.42 10.12
CA THR A 21 8.71 5.80 10.60
C THR A 21 8.18 5.93 12.03
N GLY A 22 8.46 7.06 12.67
CA GLY A 22 7.70 7.52 13.81
C GLY A 22 6.33 8.05 13.39
N VAL A 23 5.58 8.56 14.35
CA VAL A 23 4.27 9.19 14.11
C VAL A 23 4.36 10.31 13.06
N ILE A 24 3.30 10.48 12.27
CA ILE A 24 3.17 11.49 11.20
C ILE A 24 4.14 11.28 10.03
N GLY A 25 4.86 10.15 9.95
CA GLY A 25 5.66 9.78 8.79
C GLY A 25 6.89 10.65 8.47
N CYS A 26 7.22 11.66 9.31
CA CYS A 26 8.26 12.64 8.99
C CYS A 26 9.69 12.11 9.09
N ARG A 27 9.94 11.09 9.91
CA ARG A 27 11.29 10.58 10.20
C ARG A 27 11.31 9.06 10.12
N GLY A 28 12.13 8.52 9.23
CA GLY A 28 12.40 7.09 9.16
C GLY A 28 13.11 6.58 10.40
N MET A 29 12.81 5.36 10.79
CA MET A 29 13.53 4.61 11.82
C MET A 29 14.37 3.52 11.17
N ILE A 30 15.52 3.21 11.77
CA ILE A 30 16.36 2.09 11.35
C ILE A 30 15.84 0.84 12.08
N LEU A 31 15.50 -0.17 11.33
CA LEU A 31 14.98 -1.43 11.84
C LEU A 31 15.61 -2.61 11.10
N ASP A 32 16.02 -3.62 11.83
CA ASP A 32 16.29 -4.94 11.28
C ASP A 32 14.93 -5.64 11.07
N LEU A 33 14.49 -5.72 9.81
CA LEU A 33 13.19 -6.26 9.45
C LEU A 33 13.03 -7.75 9.81
N ALA A 34 14.13 -8.51 9.81
CA ALA A 34 14.10 -9.93 10.20
C ALA A 34 13.83 -10.11 11.70
N SER A 35 14.22 -9.13 12.53
CA SER A 35 14.02 -9.17 13.99
C SER A 35 12.55 -9.12 14.43
N VAL A 36 11.65 -8.74 13.53
CA VAL A 36 10.21 -8.59 13.78
C VAL A 36 9.35 -9.59 13.01
N ASN A 37 9.98 -10.63 12.45
CA ASN A 37 9.25 -11.72 11.78
C ASN A 37 8.44 -12.54 12.79
N PRO A 38 7.17 -12.84 12.50
CA PRO A 38 6.42 -13.79 13.32
C PRO A 38 6.99 -15.21 13.18
N PRO A 39 6.67 -16.11 14.11
CA PRO A 39 7.08 -17.53 13.98
C PRO A 39 6.68 -18.12 12.64
N GLN A 40 7.56 -18.93 12.04
CA GLN A 40 7.36 -19.61 10.76
C GLN A 40 7.18 -18.64 9.55
N TRP A 41 7.65 -17.41 9.65
CA TRP A 41 7.59 -16.43 8.54
C TRP A 41 8.35 -16.92 7.30
N ASP A 42 9.54 -17.53 7.49
CA ASP A 42 10.37 -18.03 6.39
C ASP A 42 9.71 -19.20 5.60
N THR A 43 8.69 -19.83 6.15
CA THR A 43 7.92 -20.91 5.51
C THR A 43 6.50 -20.51 5.16
N ASP A 44 6.17 -19.25 5.36
CA ASP A 44 4.87 -18.68 4.99
C ASP A 44 4.71 -18.67 3.47
N ALA A 45 3.51 -18.95 2.99
CA ALA A 45 3.23 -19.05 1.55
C ALA A 45 1.77 -18.72 1.25
N ASP A 46 1.55 -18.22 0.05
CA ASP A 46 0.21 -18.00 -0.52
C ASP A 46 -0.60 -19.32 -0.53
N PRO A 47 -1.74 -19.37 0.18
CA PRO A 47 -2.58 -20.57 0.22
C PRO A 47 -3.24 -20.91 -1.11
N HIS A 48 -3.27 -19.99 -2.07
CA HIS A 48 -3.84 -20.17 -3.40
C HIS A 48 -2.78 -20.19 -4.51
N ALA A 49 -1.50 -20.29 -4.18
CA ALA A 49 -0.43 -20.39 -5.17
C ALA A 49 -0.73 -21.46 -6.24
N GLY A 50 -0.55 -21.08 -7.51
CA GLY A 50 -0.79 -21.98 -8.66
C GLY A 50 -2.26 -22.20 -9.02
N LYS A 51 -3.21 -21.54 -8.38
CA LYS A 51 -4.62 -21.52 -8.81
C LYS A 51 -4.82 -20.53 -9.96
N SER A 52 -5.87 -20.76 -10.75
CA SER A 52 -6.26 -19.79 -11.78
C SER A 52 -6.80 -18.51 -11.16
N ILE A 53 -6.45 -17.37 -11.73
CA ILE A 53 -7.02 -16.08 -11.30
C ILE A 53 -8.55 -16.03 -11.45
N THR A 54 -9.11 -16.83 -12.37
CA THR A 54 -10.56 -16.96 -12.54
C THR A 54 -11.25 -17.66 -11.39
N ASP A 55 -10.50 -18.34 -10.52
CA ASP A 55 -11.03 -18.98 -9.31
C ASP A 55 -10.97 -18.05 -8.10
N ALA A 56 -10.38 -16.86 -8.26
CA ALA A 56 -10.27 -15.87 -7.18
C ALA A 56 -11.64 -15.27 -6.86
N VAL A 57 -12.01 -15.34 -5.59
CA VAL A 57 -13.15 -14.61 -5.02
C VAL A 57 -12.57 -13.59 -4.06
N ILE A 58 -12.62 -12.32 -4.45
CA ILE A 58 -11.96 -11.21 -3.76
C ILE A 58 -12.98 -10.46 -2.90
N TYR A 59 -12.62 -10.23 -1.64
CA TYR A 59 -13.41 -9.42 -0.71
C TYR A 59 -12.59 -8.20 -0.28
N GLU A 60 -13.04 -7.02 -0.72
CA GLU A 60 -12.43 -5.75 -0.33
C GLU A 60 -12.87 -5.35 1.08
N LEU A 61 -11.90 -4.95 1.91
CA LEU A 61 -12.17 -4.45 3.25
C LEU A 61 -11.17 -3.38 3.69
N HIS A 62 -11.64 -2.57 4.61
CA HIS A 62 -10.84 -1.56 5.30
C HIS A 62 -10.38 -2.12 6.67
N VAL A 63 -9.08 -2.04 6.98
CA VAL A 63 -8.48 -2.58 8.21
C VAL A 63 -9.24 -2.12 9.47
N ARG A 64 -9.58 -0.83 9.55
CA ARG A 64 -10.28 -0.26 10.69
C ARG A 64 -11.73 -0.73 10.77
N ASP A 65 -12.44 -0.73 9.64
CA ASP A 65 -13.89 -0.92 9.64
C ASP A 65 -14.30 -2.34 10.01
N LEU A 66 -13.52 -3.35 9.60
CA LEU A 66 -13.79 -4.75 9.89
C LEU A 66 -13.99 -5.01 11.39
N SER A 67 -13.25 -4.30 12.25
CA SER A 67 -13.17 -4.59 13.67
C SER A 67 -13.70 -3.48 14.58
N SER A 68 -14.07 -2.31 14.05
CA SER A 68 -14.39 -1.12 14.85
C SER A 68 -15.71 -1.21 15.61
N ASP A 69 -16.72 -1.95 15.09
CA ASP A 69 -18.01 -2.06 15.75
C ASP A 69 -17.88 -2.83 17.09
N PRO A 70 -18.40 -2.28 18.20
CA PRO A 70 -18.37 -2.96 19.49
C PRO A 70 -19.05 -4.34 19.51
N SER A 71 -20.04 -4.57 18.65
CA SER A 71 -20.76 -5.84 18.56
C SER A 71 -19.91 -6.97 17.94
N ALA A 72 -18.81 -6.63 17.26
CA ALA A 72 -17.88 -7.60 16.69
C ALA A 72 -17.09 -8.37 17.77
N HIS A 73 -17.01 -7.84 19.00
CA HIS A 73 -16.26 -8.40 20.15
C HIS A 73 -14.78 -8.68 19.84
N ILE A 74 -14.19 -7.93 18.93
CA ILE A 74 -12.77 -7.94 18.60
C ILE A 74 -12.05 -7.05 19.60
N ALA A 75 -10.92 -7.50 20.14
CA ALA A 75 -10.17 -6.76 21.16
C ALA A 75 -9.34 -5.62 20.52
N ASN A 76 -8.63 -5.92 19.41
CA ASN A 76 -7.77 -4.95 18.71
C ASN A 76 -8.56 -4.19 17.63
N LYS A 77 -9.53 -3.39 18.08
CA LYS A 77 -10.43 -2.65 17.19
C LYS A 77 -9.69 -1.64 16.31
N GLY A 78 -9.93 -1.71 15.01
CA GLY A 78 -9.35 -0.80 14.03
C GLY A 78 -7.83 -0.97 13.83
N LYS A 79 -7.26 -2.11 14.23
CA LYS A 79 -5.84 -2.39 14.18
C LYS A 79 -5.54 -3.59 13.27
N PHE A 80 -4.29 -3.68 12.77
CA PHE A 80 -3.83 -4.86 12.04
C PHE A 80 -4.10 -6.16 12.80
N LEU A 81 -3.84 -6.16 14.10
CA LEU A 81 -4.10 -7.34 14.95
C LEU A 81 -5.57 -7.71 15.05
N GLY A 82 -6.51 -6.79 14.76
CA GLY A 82 -7.93 -7.12 14.69
C GLY A 82 -8.28 -8.16 13.62
N LEU A 83 -7.45 -8.26 12.57
CA LEU A 83 -7.57 -9.27 11.51
C LEU A 83 -6.93 -10.61 11.85
N THR A 84 -6.27 -10.73 13.01
CA THR A 84 -5.67 -12.00 13.47
C THR A 84 -6.57 -12.76 14.45
N GLU A 85 -7.59 -12.09 15.00
CA GLU A 85 -8.44 -12.65 16.05
C GLU A 85 -9.44 -13.67 15.50
N THR A 86 -9.45 -14.85 16.09
CA THR A 86 -10.38 -15.94 15.78
C THR A 86 -11.31 -16.23 16.97
N GLY A 87 -12.41 -16.95 16.72
CA GLY A 87 -13.39 -17.30 17.76
C GLY A 87 -14.33 -16.15 18.15
N THR A 88 -14.19 -14.99 17.50
CA THR A 88 -15.03 -13.80 17.80
C THR A 88 -16.44 -13.96 17.24
N LYS A 89 -17.44 -13.53 18.04
CA LYS A 89 -18.86 -13.66 17.68
C LYS A 89 -19.68 -12.50 18.22
N THR A 90 -20.74 -12.16 17.53
CA THR A 90 -21.79 -11.29 18.07
C THR A 90 -22.48 -11.94 19.28
N ARG A 91 -23.27 -11.16 20.02
CA ARG A 91 -24.15 -11.70 21.08
C ARG A 91 -25.15 -12.74 20.56
N GLY A 92 -25.53 -12.67 19.28
CA GLY A 92 -26.39 -13.64 18.61
C GLY A 92 -25.66 -14.92 18.16
N GLY A 93 -24.34 -15.06 18.42
CA GLY A 93 -23.54 -16.23 18.05
C GLY A 93 -23.03 -16.24 16.62
N HIS A 94 -23.25 -15.19 15.84
CA HIS A 94 -22.73 -15.08 14.45
C HIS A 94 -21.22 -14.77 14.46
N PRO A 95 -20.41 -15.40 13.62
CA PRO A 95 -18.97 -15.13 13.52
C PRO A 95 -18.73 -13.68 13.09
N THR A 96 -17.65 -13.08 13.59
CA THR A 96 -17.19 -11.72 13.26
C THR A 96 -15.73 -11.73 12.83
N GLY A 97 -15.24 -10.62 12.28
CA GLY A 97 -13.84 -10.47 11.87
C GLY A 97 -13.38 -11.57 10.92
N LEU A 98 -12.22 -12.14 11.21
CA LEU A 98 -11.61 -13.18 10.38
C LEU A 98 -12.50 -14.41 10.19
N ASP A 99 -13.19 -14.86 11.24
CA ASP A 99 -14.08 -16.03 11.12
C ASP A 99 -15.31 -15.75 10.23
N HIS A 100 -15.78 -14.51 10.19
CA HIS A 100 -16.84 -14.09 9.27
C HIS A 100 -16.34 -14.16 7.82
N ILE A 101 -15.16 -13.59 7.54
CA ILE A 101 -14.54 -13.59 6.21
C ILE A 101 -14.36 -15.04 5.71
N LYS A 102 -13.86 -15.93 6.56
CA LYS A 102 -13.73 -17.37 6.24
C LYS A 102 -15.08 -18.03 5.91
N ALA A 103 -16.14 -17.68 6.67
CA ALA A 103 -17.46 -18.23 6.45
C ALA A 103 -18.10 -17.79 5.13
N LEU A 104 -17.63 -16.69 4.52
CA LEU A 104 -18.07 -16.25 3.20
C LEU A 104 -17.54 -17.15 2.07
N GLY A 105 -16.50 -17.97 2.32
CA GLY A 105 -15.89 -18.83 1.31
C GLY A 105 -15.09 -18.07 0.26
N ILE A 106 -14.60 -16.89 0.58
CA ILE A 106 -13.70 -16.11 -0.28
C ILE A 106 -12.29 -16.69 -0.28
N THR A 107 -11.50 -16.34 -1.27
CA THR A 107 -10.11 -16.78 -1.43
C THR A 107 -9.09 -15.67 -1.13
N HIS A 108 -9.43 -14.43 -1.43
CA HIS A 108 -8.53 -13.29 -1.32
C HIS A 108 -9.17 -12.16 -0.52
N VAL A 109 -8.40 -11.60 0.39
CA VAL A 109 -8.74 -10.34 1.08
C VAL A 109 -8.00 -9.20 0.40
N HIS A 110 -8.75 -8.26 -0.16
CA HIS A 110 -8.22 -7.03 -0.70
C HIS A 110 -8.29 -5.95 0.37
N LEU A 111 -7.14 -5.57 0.91
CA LEU A 111 -7.02 -4.53 1.92
C LEU A 111 -6.92 -3.16 1.25
N LEU A 112 -7.80 -2.23 1.63
CA LEU A 112 -7.66 -0.81 1.26
C LEU A 112 -6.27 -0.32 1.65
N PRO A 113 -5.78 0.82 1.08
CA PRO A 113 -4.41 1.25 1.28
C PRO A 113 -3.99 1.22 2.74
N MET A 114 -2.86 0.56 3.02
CA MET A 114 -2.37 0.32 4.38
C MET A 114 -0.91 0.76 4.58
N TYR A 115 -0.32 1.44 3.61
CA TYR A 115 0.93 2.16 3.84
C TYR A 115 0.65 3.57 4.37
N ASP A 116 1.67 4.22 4.89
CA ASP A 116 1.62 5.50 5.58
C ASP A 116 0.96 6.60 4.73
N PHE A 117 -0.16 7.12 5.21
CA PHE A 117 -1.00 8.11 4.52
C PHE A 117 -1.16 9.39 5.35
N GLY A 118 -1.50 10.48 4.67
CA GLY A 118 -1.71 11.80 5.26
C GLY A 118 -3.06 11.95 5.97
N PHE A 119 -3.33 13.17 6.42
CA PHE A 119 -4.58 13.57 7.08
C PHE A 119 -4.93 12.81 8.36
N THR A 120 -4.07 11.90 8.84
CA THR A 120 -4.29 11.11 10.05
C THR A 120 -3.18 11.38 11.05
N ASP A 121 -3.56 11.80 12.26
CA ASP A 121 -2.64 11.97 13.38
C ASP A 121 -2.73 10.72 14.26
N GLU A 122 -1.86 9.76 14.00
CA GLU A 122 -1.80 8.48 14.70
C GLU A 122 -1.34 8.62 16.16
N SER A 123 -0.84 9.78 16.58
CA SER A 123 -0.52 10.04 17.99
C SER A 123 -1.76 10.21 18.87
N ARG A 124 -2.92 10.45 18.26
CA ARG A 124 -4.18 10.61 18.98
C ARG A 124 -4.77 9.27 19.39
N ARG A 125 -5.43 9.27 20.53
CA ARG A 125 -6.19 8.09 20.99
C ARG A 125 -7.26 7.63 20.00
N HIS A 126 -7.84 8.57 19.25
CA HIS A 126 -8.83 8.35 18.21
C HIS A 126 -8.36 9.09 16.96
N PRO A 127 -7.50 8.48 16.12
CA PRO A 127 -7.06 9.07 14.86
C PRO A 127 -8.25 9.36 13.94
N GLN A 128 -8.07 10.33 13.05
CA GLN A 128 -9.07 10.65 12.02
C GLN A 128 -9.34 9.40 11.17
N TYR A 129 -10.55 9.31 10.64
CA TYR A 129 -10.90 8.27 9.67
C TYR A 129 -10.35 8.66 8.30
N ASN A 130 -9.70 7.71 7.63
CA ASN A 130 -9.18 7.87 6.28
C ASN A 130 -9.26 6.52 5.56
N TRP A 131 -9.59 6.53 4.28
CA TRP A 131 -9.56 5.33 3.44
C TRP A 131 -8.14 4.92 3.03
N GLY A 132 -7.16 5.83 3.18
CA GLY A 132 -5.75 5.56 2.90
C GLY A 132 -5.28 6.00 1.51
N TYR A 133 -6.14 6.63 0.70
CA TYR A 133 -5.79 7.10 -0.65
C TYR A 133 -5.02 8.43 -0.66
N ASP A 134 -4.27 8.70 0.41
CA ASP A 134 -3.46 9.91 0.61
C ASP A 134 -1.99 9.56 0.92
N PRO A 135 -1.23 8.88 0.03
CA PRO A 135 0.07 8.31 0.35
C PRO A 135 1.13 9.35 0.71
N VAL A 136 1.85 9.10 1.81
CA VAL A 136 2.99 9.90 2.29
C VAL A 136 4.30 9.11 2.14
N ASN A 137 4.36 7.87 2.65
CA ASN A 137 5.51 7.00 2.56
C ASN A 137 5.10 5.62 2.00
N TYR A 138 5.43 5.33 0.76
CA TYR A 138 5.01 4.12 0.05
C TYR A 138 5.56 2.80 0.62
N ASN A 139 6.65 2.85 1.40
CA ASN A 139 7.32 1.65 1.90
C ASN A 139 7.15 1.46 3.43
N VAL A 140 6.25 2.19 4.05
CA VAL A 140 6.02 2.21 5.49
C VAL A 140 4.59 1.77 5.79
N PRO A 141 4.35 0.79 6.66
CA PRO A 141 2.99 0.47 7.11
C PRO A 141 2.34 1.62 7.88
N GLU A 142 1.04 1.78 7.75
CA GLU A 142 0.26 2.84 8.40
C GLU A 142 0.29 2.72 9.93
N GLY A 143 0.64 3.82 10.59
CA GLY A 143 0.79 3.86 12.05
C GLY A 143 -0.51 3.84 12.81
N SER A 144 -1.60 4.40 12.27
CA SER A 144 -2.90 4.41 12.96
C SER A 144 -3.52 3.02 13.09
N TYR A 145 -3.08 2.06 12.27
CA TYR A 145 -3.48 0.66 12.36
C TYR A 145 -2.60 -0.17 13.30
N ALA A 146 -1.46 0.37 13.76
CA ALA A 146 -0.62 -0.29 14.76
C ALA A 146 -1.15 -0.07 16.17
N THR A 147 -0.91 -1.03 17.07
CA THR A 147 -1.27 -0.89 18.50
C THR A 147 -0.43 0.16 19.21
N ASP A 148 0.81 0.36 18.75
CA ASP A 148 1.71 1.41 19.19
C ASP A 148 2.33 2.15 17.98
N PRO A 149 1.81 3.32 17.63
CA PRO A 149 2.31 4.09 16.47
C PRO A 149 3.66 4.77 16.73
N PHE A 150 4.09 4.91 18.01
CA PHE A 150 5.35 5.58 18.35
C PHE A 150 6.57 4.70 18.10
N HIS A 151 6.40 3.37 18.14
CA HIS A 151 7.47 2.41 17.90
C HIS A 151 7.34 1.78 16.51
N GLY A 152 8.15 2.27 15.56
CA GLY A 152 8.07 1.85 14.16
C GLY A 152 8.20 0.34 13.92
N ALA A 153 8.87 -0.40 14.80
CA ALA A 153 8.94 -1.86 14.74
C ALA A 153 7.57 -2.54 14.92
N VAL A 154 6.67 -1.93 15.70
CA VAL A 154 5.35 -2.51 16.00
C VAL A 154 4.50 -2.57 14.73
N ARG A 155 4.42 -1.48 13.95
CA ARG A 155 3.63 -1.48 12.71
C ARG A 155 4.11 -2.52 11.70
N VAL A 156 5.43 -2.73 11.59
CA VAL A 156 6.01 -3.76 10.71
C VAL A 156 5.67 -5.16 11.19
N ALA A 157 5.88 -5.43 12.50
CA ALA A 157 5.56 -6.73 13.09
C ALA A 157 4.07 -7.09 12.95
N GLU A 158 3.18 -6.13 13.18
CA GLU A 158 1.74 -6.37 13.16
C GLU A 158 1.20 -6.61 11.75
N VAL A 159 1.74 -5.95 10.71
CA VAL A 159 1.39 -6.29 9.32
C VAL A 159 1.82 -7.71 8.99
N LYS A 160 3.05 -8.11 9.34
CA LYS A 160 3.51 -9.49 9.11
C LYS A 160 2.65 -10.52 9.85
N GLN A 161 2.27 -10.22 11.10
CA GLN A 161 1.37 -11.09 11.88
C GLN A 161 -0.02 -11.18 11.23
N MET A 162 -0.55 -10.08 10.72
CA MET A 162 -1.82 -10.05 10.01
C MET A 162 -1.77 -10.91 8.75
N VAL A 163 -0.77 -10.71 7.88
CA VAL A 163 -0.61 -11.51 6.65
C VAL A 163 -0.49 -13.00 6.99
N LYS A 164 0.40 -13.33 7.94
CA LYS A 164 0.57 -14.73 8.41
C LYS A 164 -0.73 -15.32 8.91
N ALA A 165 -1.52 -14.59 9.69
CA ALA A 165 -2.80 -15.07 10.19
C ALA A 165 -3.82 -15.28 9.06
N LEU A 166 -3.85 -14.43 8.05
CA LEU A 166 -4.71 -14.60 6.88
C LEU A 166 -4.30 -15.85 6.09
N HIS A 167 -3.01 -16.04 5.80
CA HIS A 167 -2.48 -17.23 5.12
C HIS A 167 -2.78 -18.54 5.90
N ASP A 168 -2.52 -18.57 7.21
CA ASP A 168 -2.82 -19.72 8.08
C ASP A 168 -4.32 -20.07 8.10
N ASN A 169 -5.17 -19.11 7.73
CA ASN A 169 -6.62 -19.30 7.61
C ASN A 169 -7.10 -19.50 6.17
N GLY A 170 -6.19 -19.73 5.22
CA GLY A 170 -6.50 -20.07 3.84
C GLY A 170 -6.94 -18.87 2.99
N LEU A 171 -6.47 -17.65 3.31
CA LEU A 171 -6.81 -16.40 2.64
C LEU A 171 -5.55 -15.74 2.09
N SER A 172 -5.47 -15.53 0.78
CA SER A 172 -4.42 -14.73 0.13
C SER A 172 -4.67 -13.25 0.36
N VAL A 173 -3.61 -12.43 0.33
CA VAL A 173 -3.67 -11.01 0.66
C VAL A 173 -3.34 -10.15 -0.55
N VAL A 174 -4.28 -9.30 -0.93
CA VAL A 174 -4.10 -8.29 -1.98
C VAL A 174 -3.99 -6.91 -1.33
N MET A 175 -2.98 -6.15 -1.72
CA MET A 175 -2.77 -4.78 -1.25
C MET A 175 -3.25 -3.77 -2.29
N ASP A 176 -4.07 -2.82 -1.87
CA ASP A 176 -4.40 -1.64 -2.67
C ASP A 176 -3.23 -0.67 -2.67
N VAL A 177 -2.77 -0.27 -3.86
CA VAL A 177 -1.61 0.61 -4.03
C VAL A 177 -1.93 1.85 -4.85
N VAL A 178 -1.55 3.01 -4.32
CA VAL A 178 -1.89 4.34 -4.85
C VAL A 178 -0.62 5.02 -5.35
N TYR A 179 -0.05 4.55 -6.46
CA TYR A 179 1.17 5.16 -7.02
C TYR A 179 0.88 6.31 -7.99
N ASN A 180 -0.39 6.58 -8.26
CA ASN A 180 -0.81 7.60 -9.23
C ASN A 180 -0.66 9.04 -8.72
N HIS A 181 -0.63 9.27 -7.41
CA HIS A 181 -0.44 10.57 -6.76
C HIS A 181 0.17 10.43 -5.36
N VAL A 182 0.47 11.54 -4.71
CA VAL A 182 0.87 11.61 -3.30
C VAL A 182 -0.02 12.60 -2.55
N TYR A 183 -0.10 12.49 -1.23
CA TYR A 183 -0.92 13.37 -0.38
C TYR A 183 -0.63 14.85 -0.62
N ASP A 184 0.64 15.25 -0.53
CA ASP A 184 1.11 16.62 -0.80
C ASP A 184 2.40 16.57 -1.61
N ALA A 185 2.30 16.92 -2.89
CA ALA A 185 3.46 16.93 -3.79
C ALA A 185 4.55 17.91 -3.35
N GLY A 186 4.20 19.02 -2.70
CA GLY A 186 5.16 19.99 -2.19
C GLY A 186 5.94 19.47 -0.99
N ALA A 187 5.31 18.66 -0.15
CA ALA A 187 5.92 18.05 1.03
C ALA A 187 6.56 16.68 0.74
N PHE A 188 6.26 16.04 -0.39
CA PHE A 188 6.75 14.72 -0.70
C PHE A 188 8.28 14.66 -0.79
N CYS A 189 8.89 13.72 -0.09
CA CYS A 189 10.34 13.64 0.11
C CYS A 189 11.14 13.71 -1.21
N ILE A 190 10.75 12.97 -2.24
CA ILE A 190 11.47 12.98 -3.53
C ILE A 190 11.35 14.35 -4.22
N ASN A 191 10.19 15.01 -4.19
CA ASN A 191 10.04 16.35 -4.76
C ASN A 191 10.84 17.41 -3.97
N GLN A 192 11.12 17.18 -2.69
CA GLN A 192 11.99 18.05 -1.90
C GLN A 192 13.49 17.81 -2.20
N ILE A 193 13.87 16.57 -2.52
CA ILE A 193 15.25 16.18 -2.88
C ILE A 193 15.57 16.56 -4.33
N VAL A 194 14.64 16.29 -5.25
CA VAL A 194 14.77 16.58 -6.69
C VAL A 194 13.49 17.28 -7.17
N PRO A 195 13.39 18.61 -6.97
CA PRO A 195 12.20 19.37 -7.34
C PRO A 195 11.78 19.16 -8.78
N GLY A 196 10.46 18.94 -8.99
CA GLY A 196 9.88 18.76 -10.32
C GLY A 196 10.18 17.41 -10.99
N TYR A 197 10.76 16.42 -10.28
CA TYR A 197 11.08 15.14 -10.89
C TYR A 197 10.02 14.06 -10.65
N PHE A 198 9.48 13.95 -9.45
CA PHE A 198 8.52 12.86 -9.12
C PHE A 198 7.13 13.13 -9.69
N SER A 199 6.63 14.34 -9.55
CA SER A 199 5.30 14.70 -10.02
C SER A 199 5.32 15.33 -11.41
N ARG A 200 4.27 15.11 -12.21
CA ARG A 200 4.06 15.77 -13.49
C ARG A 200 3.76 17.25 -13.27
N ILE A 201 4.37 18.08 -14.12
CA ILE A 201 4.15 19.53 -14.11
C ILE A 201 3.63 19.94 -15.47
N SER A 202 2.51 20.66 -15.48
CA SER A 202 1.90 21.23 -16.68
C SER A 202 2.69 22.43 -17.22
N SER A 203 2.37 22.84 -18.43
CA SER A 203 3.07 23.94 -19.13
C SER A 203 2.97 25.29 -18.40
N ASP A 204 1.99 25.47 -17.49
CA ASP A 204 1.83 26.66 -16.65
C ASP A 204 2.62 26.59 -15.32
N GLY A 205 3.42 25.53 -15.13
CA GLY A 205 4.27 25.35 -13.96
C GLY A 205 3.58 24.78 -12.74
N LYS A 206 2.30 24.38 -12.84
CA LYS A 206 1.56 23.72 -11.74
C LYS A 206 1.66 22.21 -11.84
N TYR A 207 1.36 21.53 -10.76
CA TYR A 207 1.20 20.08 -10.80
C TYR A 207 0.02 19.68 -11.70
N SER A 208 0.22 18.67 -12.53
CA SER A 208 -0.86 18.00 -13.25
C SER A 208 -1.84 17.38 -12.25
N ASN A 209 -3.13 17.39 -12.57
CA ASN A 209 -4.19 16.95 -11.66
C ASN A 209 -5.21 16.03 -12.35
N GLY A 210 -4.73 15.06 -13.09
CA GLY A 210 -5.56 14.02 -13.71
C GLY A 210 -6.19 13.07 -12.70
N SER A 211 -5.54 12.90 -11.54
CA SER A 211 -6.05 12.14 -10.41
C SER A 211 -7.21 12.81 -9.65
N PHE A 212 -7.39 14.14 -9.83
CA PHE A 212 -8.26 15.00 -9.01
C PHE A 212 -7.80 15.13 -7.54
N CYS A 213 -6.59 14.63 -7.21
CA CYS A 213 -5.99 14.68 -5.88
C CYS A 213 -4.91 15.77 -5.75
N GLY A 214 -4.83 16.69 -6.72
CA GLY A 214 -3.90 17.82 -6.69
C GLY A 214 -2.54 17.58 -7.32
N ASN A 215 -2.19 16.34 -7.66
CA ASN A 215 -0.94 16.00 -8.34
C ASN A 215 -1.01 14.64 -9.00
N ASP A 216 -0.13 14.40 -9.99
CA ASP A 216 0.02 13.14 -10.69
C ASP A 216 1.48 12.69 -10.69
N THR A 217 1.74 11.41 -10.49
CA THR A 217 3.07 10.81 -10.50
C THR A 217 3.62 10.66 -11.93
N ALA A 218 4.84 11.13 -12.18
CA ALA A 218 5.52 11.01 -13.46
C ALA A 218 6.19 9.63 -13.63
N SER A 219 5.39 8.56 -13.65
CA SER A 219 5.85 7.16 -13.69
C SER A 219 6.72 6.84 -14.90
N GLU A 220 6.56 7.58 -16.01
CA GLU A 220 7.35 7.45 -17.22
C GLU A 220 8.82 7.91 -17.08
N ARG A 221 9.19 8.55 -15.97
CA ARG A 221 10.58 8.90 -15.66
C ARG A 221 11.30 7.72 -15.02
N SER A 222 12.51 7.44 -15.50
CA SER A 222 13.23 6.20 -15.17
C SER A 222 13.43 5.94 -13.67
N MET A 223 13.76 6.99 -12.89
CA MET A 223 13.97 6.80 -11.44
C MET A 223 12.66 6.77 -10.67
N VAL A 224 11.59 7.40 -11.16
CA VAL A 224 10.24 7.25 -10.57
C VAL A 224 9.74 5.83 -10.80
N ARG A 225 9.86 5.32 -12.03
CA ARG A 225 9.57 3.93 -12.36
C ARG A 225 10.33 2.97 -11.47
N LYS A 226 11.66 3.14 -11.39
CA LYS A 226 12.51 2.32 -10.51
C LYS A 226 11.98 2.30 -9.07
N TYR A 227 11.65 3.47 -8.53
CA TYR A 227 11.13 3.60 -7.18
C TYR A 227 9.82 2.83 -6.97
N ILE A 228 8.88 2.92 -7.93
CA ILE A 228 7.61 2.19 -7.87
C ILE A 228 7.85 0.68 -7.98
N VAL A 229 8.69 0.22 -8.91
CA VAL A 229 9.05 -1.20 -9.06
C VAL A 229 9.68 -1.73 -7.76
N ASP A 230 10.67 -1.02 -7.20
CA ASP A 230 11.33 -1.40 -5.94
C ASP A 230 10.32 -1.48 -4.79
N SER A 231 9.34 -0.57 -4.75
CA SER A 231 8.31 -0.53 -3.70
C SER A 231 7.37 -1.73 -3.79
N VAL A 232 6.87 -2.07 -4.98
CA VAL A 232 5.98 -3.24 -5.14
C VAL A 232 6.72 -4.54 -4.86
N CYS A 233 7.96 -4.67 -5.36
CA CYS A 233 8.81 -5.83 -5.03
C CYS A 233 9.05 -5.96 -3.52
N TYR A 234 9.27 -4.84 -2.82
CA TYR A 234 9.44 -4.85 -1.38
C TYR A 234 8.20 -5.38 -0.64
N TRP A 235 7.00 -4.95 -1.01
CA TRP A 235 5.78 -5.47 -0.39
C TRP A 235 5.55 -6.95 -0.70
N ALA A 236 5.90 -7.41 -1.89
CA ALA A 236 5.84 -8.84 -2.23
C ALA A 236 6.90 -9.65 -1.46
N ASP A 237 8.16 -9.17 -1.43
CA ASP A 237 9.29 -9.88 -0.81
C ASP A 237 9.21 -9.90 0.72
N GLU A 238 8.90 -8.76 1.34
CA GLU A 238 9.02 -8.55 2.79
C GLU A 238 7.74 -8.89 3.55
N TYR A 239 6.58 -8.63 2.92
CA TYR A 239 5.28 -8.83 3.57
C TYR A 239 4.45 -9.95 2.93
N HIS A 240 5.01 -10.68 1.97
CA HIS A 240 4.37 -11.81 1.30
C HIS A 240 3.00 -11.46 0.71
N MET A 241 2.90 -10.29 0.08
CA MET A 241 1.67 -9.90 -0.60
C MET A 241 1.43 -10.77 -1.83
N ASP A 242 0.23 -11.35 -1.95
CA ASP A 242 -0.15 -12.27 -3.02
C ASP A 242 -0.81 -11.56 -4.21
N GLY A 243 -1.09 -10.29 -4.06
CA GLY A 243 -1.63 -9.48 -5.14
C GLY A 243 -1.56 -7.98 -4.89
N PHE A 244 -1.71 -7.23 -5.98
CA PHE A 244 -1.75 -5.77 -5.95
C PHE A 244 -2.89 -5.24 -6.80
N ARG A 245 -3.73 -4.39 -6.20
CA ARG A 245 -4.74 -3.61 -6.92
C ARG A 245 -4.21 -2.19 -7.10
N PHE A 246 -4.10 -1.72 -8.33
CA PHE A 246 -3.62 -0.38 -8.63
C PHE A 246 -4.78 0.60 -8.71
N ASP A 247 -4.83 1.52 -7.76
CA ASP A 247 -5.71 2.67 -7.77
C ASP A 247 -5.39 3.56 -8.96
N ILE A 248 -6.41 3.96 -9.72
CA ILE A 248 -6.29 4.76 -10.96
C ILE A 248 -5.06 4.35 -11.78
N ALA A 249 -4.93 3.05 -12.08
CA ALA A 249 -3.81 2.50 -12.85
C ALA A 249 -3.59 3.24 -14.17
N SER A 250 -4.66 3.82 -14.72
CA SER A 250 -4.67 4.60 -15.95
C SER A 250 -3.86 5.91 -15.89
N LEU A 251 -3.37 6.33 -14.73
CA LEU A 251 -2.42 7.43 -14.60
C LEU A 251 -0.96 6.97 -14.53
N ILE A 252 -0.72 5.65 -14.50
CA ILE A 252 0.60 5.03 -14.59
C ILE A 252 0.85 4.61 -16.05
N ASP A 253 2.07 4.76 -16.53
CA ASP A 253 2.42 4.33 -17.89
C ASP A 253 2.54 2.80 -18.00
N THR A 254 2.23 2.27 -19.20
CA THR A 254 2.22 0.82 -19.45
C THR A 254 3.58 0.16 -19.26
N VAL A 255 4.68 0.89 -19.51
CA VAL A 255 6.03 0.34 -19.35
C VAL A 255 6.30 0.12 -17.86
N THR A 256 5.91 1.06 -17.01
CA THR A 256 6.05 0.91 -15.55
C THR A 256 5.25 -0.28 -15.03
N ILE A 257 3.98 -0.42 -15.42
CA ILE A 257 3.16 -1.58 -15.02
C ILE A 257 3.80 -2.90 -15.48
N ASN A 258 4.24 -2.97 -16.74
CA ASN A 258 4.86 -4.18 -17.26
C ASN A 258 6.18 -4.53 -16.55
N GLU A 259 7.00 -3.52 -16.22
CA GLU A 259 8.25 -3.74 -15.45
C GLU A 259 7.96 -4.20 -14.01
N ILE A 260 6.93 -3.66 -13.35
CA ILE A 260 6.47 -4.13 -12.03
C ILE A 260 6.11 -5.62 -12.10
N MET A 261 5.21 -5.99 -13.01
CA MET A 261 4.74 -7.37 -13.15
C MET A 261 5.91 -8.31 -13.45
N ALA A 262 6.79 -7.93 -14.39
CA ALA A 262 7.95 -8.73 -14.74
C ALA A 262 8.92 -8.92 -13.56
N ALA A 263 9.21 -7.86 -12.79
CA ALA A 263 10.11 -7.91 -11.65
C ALA A 263 9.56 -8.77 -10.51
N VAL A 264 8.29 -8.59 -10.16
CA VAL A 264 7.64 -9.38 -9.11
C VAL A 264 7.54 -10.85 -9.52
N HIS A 265 7.10 -11.15 -10.74
CA HIS A 265 6.93 -12.52 -11.20
C HIS A 265 8.24 -13.30 -11.35
N GLN A 266 9.41 -12.65 -11.36
CA GLN A 266 10.69 -13.37 -11.30
C GLN A 266 10.86 -14.18 -10.02
N LYS A 267 10.31 -13.72 -8.90
CA LYS A 267 10.40 -14.36 -7.58
C LYS A 267 9.06 -14.95 -7.14
N HIS A 268 7.97 -14.27 -7.46
CA HIS A 268 6.62 -14.54 -7.00
C HIS A 268 5.67 -14.72 -8.20
N PRO A 269 5.77 -15.83 -8.94
CA PRO A 269 5.04 -16.01 -10.21
C PRO A 269 3.52 -16.10 -10.05
N ASN A 270 3.02 -16.28 -8.83
CA ASN A 270 1.59 -16.42 -8.54
C ASN A 270 0.92 -15.09 -8.11
N VAL A 271 1.70 -14.05 -7.90
CA VAL A 271 1.15 -12.73 -7.49
C VAL A 271 0.20 -12.20 -8.58
N ILE A 272 -1.01 -11.86 -8.18
CA ILE A 272 -2.03 -11.33 -9.09
C ILE A 272 -1.97 -9.80 -9.18
N PHE A 273 -2.30 -9.26 -10.37
CA PHE A 273 -2.32 -7.83 -10.63
C PHE A 273 -3.63 -7.43 -11.29
N TYR A 274 -4.29 -6.42 -10.73
CA TYR A 274 -5.46 -5.79 -11.34
C TYR A 274 -5.53 -4.31 -10.96
N GLY A 275 -6.44 -3.56 -11.54
CA GLY A 275 -6.54 -2.13 -11.22
C GLY A 275 -7.58 -1.38 -12.03
N GLU A 276 -7.74 -0.12 -11.72
CA GLU A 276 -8.70 0.77 -12.38
C GLU A 276 -8.13 1.34 -13.69
N GLY A 277 -8.64 0.84 -14.79
CA GLY A 277 -8.20 1.21 -16.15
C GLY A 277 -9.06 2.26 -16.83
N TRP A 278 -9.55 3.30 -16.11
CA TRP A 278 -10.35 4.39 -16.66
C TRP A 278 -9.62 5.17 -17.74
N ASP A 279 -10.30 5.75 -18.70
CA ASP A 279 -9.71 6.66 -19.68
C ASP A 279 -9.55 8.08 -19.08
N MET A 280 -8.54 8.26 -18.25
CA MET A 280 -8.21 9.53 -17.62
C MET A 280 -7.08 10.24 -18.36
N LYS A 281 -7.00 11.56 -18.19
CA LYS A 281 -6.00 12.40 -18.85
C LYS A 281 -5.09 13.05 -17.85
N THR A 282 -3.81 13.14 -18.19
CA THR A 282 -2.76 13.78 -17.41
C THR A 282 -1.71 14.40 -18.32
N GLU A 283 -0.93 15.34 -17.81
CA GLU A 283 0.17 15.98 -18.54
C GLU A 283 1.39 15.06 -18.59
N LEU A 284 1.61 14.41 -19.72
CA LEU A 284 2.74 13.50 -19.91
C LEU A 284 4.04 14.28 -20.18
N THR A 285 5.13 13.84 -19.55
CA THR A 285 6.45 14.49 -19.66
C THR A 285 7.19 14.13 -20.94
N LYS A 286 6.74 13.10 -21.67
CA LYS A 286 7.37 12.61 -22.90
C LYS A 286 6.30 12.27 -23.95
N PRO A 287 6.55 12.57 -25.25
CA PRO A 287 5.69 12.08 -26.33
C PRO A 287 5.75 10.56 -26.46
N GLY A 288 4.65 9.95 -26.90
CA GLY A 288 4.57 8.51 -27.15
C GLY A 288 4.40 7.63 -25.92
N VAL A 289 4.34 8.20 -24.72
CA VAL A 289 3.98 7.46 -23.50
C VAL A 289 2.51 6.99 -23.61
N ARG A 290 2.27 5.72 -23.25
CA ARG A 290 0.94 5.12 -23.19
C ARG A 290 0.58 4.86 -21.73
N LEU A 291 -0.59 5.29 -21.32
CA LEU A 291 -1.14 5.03 -19.99
C LEU A 291 -1.78 3.64 -19.92
N ALA A 292 -1.79 3.05 -18.73
CA ALA A 292 -2.31 1.69 -18.50
C ALA A 292 -3.86 1.69 -18.39
N VAL A 293 -4.53 2.16 -19.44
CA VAL A 293 -5.98 2.07 -19.56
C VAL A 293 -6.41 0.62 -19.86
N GLN A 294 -7.67 0.29 -19.61
CA GLN A 294 -8.23 -1.05 -19.78
C GLN A 294 -7.87 -1.73 -21.11
N THR A 295 -7.83 -0.96 -22.20
CA THR A 295 -7.59 -1.52 -23.54
C THR A 295 -6.13 -1.84 -23.87
N ASN A 296 -5.17 -1.42 -23.04
CA ASN A 296 -3.73 -1.59 -23.29
C ASN A 296 -2.91 -1.96 -22.05
N SER A 297 -3.56 -2.30 -20.95
CA SER A 297 -2.90 -2.82 -19.74
C SER A 297 -2.69 -4.33 -19.83
N ALA A 298 -1.57 -4.82 -19.31
CA ALA A 298 -1.33 -6.25 -19.11
C ALA A 298 -1.95 -6.80 -17.84
N MET A 299 -2.41 -5.94 -16.93
CA MET A 299 -3.17 -6.34 -15.75
C MET A 299 -4.59 -6.79 -16.15
N VAL A 300 -5.20 -7.59 -15.31
CA VAL A 300 -6.64 -7.83 -15.38
C VAL A 300 -7.35 -6.51 -15.04
N PRO A 301 -8.26 -6.04 -15.89
CA PRO A 301 -8.96 -4.79 -15.68
C PRO A 301 -10.02 -4.92 -14.58
#